data_77888efdf273d27a8eeee0b2e5bf6d71
#
_entry.id   77888efdf273d27a8eeee0b2e5bf6d71
#
_cell.length_a   1.000
_cell.length_b   1.000
_cell.length_c   1.000
_cell.angle_alpha   90.00
_cell.angle_beta   90.00
_cell.angle_gamma   90.00
#
_symmetry.space_group_name_H-M   'P 1'
#
loop_
_entity.id
_entity.type
_entity.pdbx_description
1 polymer ?
#
loop_
_entity_poly.entity_id
_entity_poly.type
_entity_poly.pdbx_seq_one_letter_code
_entity_poly.pdbx_strand_id
1 'polypeptide(L)'
;MNTLFDKIWDKHVVQIVEDGPTQLYIDRLYCHEVTSPQAFDGMRARGIKCFRPSQIFCMPDHNTPTHDQDKEIQDPVSKNQVDTLAKNTRDFGLTHYGMMDKNNGIIHVVGPEKGLSLPGMTIVCGDSHTSTHGAMGAVAFGIGTSEVEMVMASQCILQQKPKSMRITINGKLGKCVTAKDVALYLMSKLTTSGATGYFVEYAGEVVENLSMEGRLTLCNLSIEMGARGGFVAPDETTFEYIKGREYAPKGEEWDKAVAYWKTLRSGDDAVFDKELTFDAADIEPRVTYGTNPGMGIGITEDLPQTGDAGFQKALDYMGFKAGEKLLGKKIDYVFLGACTNGRIEDFRAFASIAKGRKKSDDVVAWLVPGSWAVDRQIREEGLDKILNDAGFEIRQPGCSACLAMNDDKVPAGKYCVSTSNRNFEGRQGPGARTILCSPLVAAAAAVTGVITDPREL
;
A
#
# COMPACT_ATOMS: atom_id res chain seq x y z
N MET A 1 20.87 -23.23 -0.47
CA MET A 1 20.45 -22.54 0.80
C MET A 1 19.01 -22.06 0.67
N ASN A 2 18.34 -21.81 1.80
CA ASN A 2 16.96 -21.39 1.80
C ASN A 2 16.81 -19.93 1.36
N THR A 3 15.70 -19.62 0.67
CA THR A 3 15.29 -18.25 0.40
C THR A 3 14.97 -17.51 1.70
N LEU A 4 14.89 -16.18 1.67
CA LEU A 4 14.41 -15.41 2.81
C LEU A 4 13.00 -15.85 3.22
N PHE A 5 12.14 -16.15 2.23
CA PHE A 5 10.80 -16.66 2.48
C PHE A 5 10.84 -17.97 3.29
N ASP A 6 11.65 -18.94 2.88
CA ASP A 6 11.78 -20.20 3.61
C ASP A 6 12.27 -20.00 5.04
N LYS A 7 13.28 -19.12 5.22
CA LYS A 7 13.84 -18.84 6.56
C LYS A 7 12.80 -18.29 7.54
N ILE A 8 11.88 -17.47 7.06
CA ILE A 8 10.82 -16.92 7.91
C ILE A 8 9.69 -17.93 8.06
N TRP A 9 9.20 -18.49 6.94
CA TRP A 9 8.10 -19.44 6.95
C TRP A 9 8.36 -20.63 7.86
N ASP A 10 9.52 -21.31 7.65
CA ASP A 10 9.84 -22.57 8.35
C ASP A 10 9.99 -22.36 9.87
N LYS A 11 10.38 -21.15 10.33
CA LYS A 11 10.41 -20.80 11.75
C LYS A 11 9.04 -20.59 12.38
N HIS A 12 8.02 -20.36 11.58
CA HIS A 12 6.65 -20.14 12.03
C HIS A 12 5.75 -21.35 11.84
N VAL A 13 6.28 -22.44 11.27
CA VAL A 13 5.55 -23.70 11.14
C VAL A 13 5.33 -24.31 12.52
N VAL A 14 4.08 -24.44 12.91
CA VAL A 14 3.66 -25.14 14.15
C VAL A 14 3.48 -26.63 13.86
N GLN A 15 2.82 -26.94 12.74
CA GLN A 15 2.55 -28.30 12.29
C GLN A 15 2.33 -28.34 10.78
N ILE A 16 2.76 -29.40 10.14
CA ILE A 16 2.39 -29.73 8.76
C ILE A 16 1.30 -30.81 8.86
N VAL A 17 0.13 -30.52 8.29
CA VAL A 17 -0.94 -31.52 8.19
C VAL A 17 -0.59 -32.48 7.05
N GLU A 18 -0.65 -33.78 7.31
CA GLU A 18 -0.38 -34.81 6.29
C GLU A 18 -1.35 -34.60 5.11
N ASP A 19 -0.82 -34.53 3.90
CA ASP A 19 -1.55 -34.22 2.65
C ASP A 19 -2.41 -32.93 2.71
N GLY A 20 -2.08 -32.00 3.60
CA GLY A 20 -2.85 -30.82 3.90
C GLY A 20 -2.04 -29.52 3.99
N PRO A 21 -2.65 -28.45 4.53
CA PRO A 21 -2.00 -27.17 4.72
C PRO A 21 -1.00 -27.19 5.87
N THR A 22 -0.18 -26.15 5.92
CA THR A 22 0.71 -25.83 7.05
C THR A 22 -0.05 -25.02 8.09
N GLN A 23 -0.01 -25.41 9.35
CA GLN A 23 -0.42 -24.58 10.47
C GLN A 23 0.74 -23.59 10.75
N LEU A 24 0.47 -22.32 10.49
CA LEU A 24 1.44 -21.24 10.59
C LEU A 24 1.12 -20.36 11.79
N TYR A 25 2.11 -20.11 12.66
CA TYR A 25 2.02 -19.12 13.72
C TYR A 25 2.06 -17.70 13.15
N ILE A 26 1.27 -16.79 13.73
CA ILE A 26 1.17 -15.39 13.31
C ILE A 26 1.64 -14.48 14.45
N ASP A 27 2.67 -13.68 14.21
CA ASP A 27 3.23 -12.74 15.18
C ASP A 27 2.35 -11.52 15.39
N ARG A 28 1.70 -11.03 14.31
CA ARG A 28 0.94 -9.79 14.34
C ARG A 28 -0.36 -9.91 13.57
N LEU A 29 -1.45 -9.52 14.20
CA LEU A 29 -2.74 -9.33 13.55
C LEU A 29 -3.11 -7.85 13.58
N TYR A 30 -3.45 -7.31 12.41
CA TYR A 30 -4.07 -6.00 12.29
C TYR A 30 -5.56 -6.15 11.98
N CYS A 31 -6.39 -5.30 12.59
CA CYS A 31 -7.84 -5.30 12.38
C CYS A 31 -8.35 -3.90 12.06
N HIS A 32 -9.21 -3.80 11.08
CA HIS A 32 -9.92 -2.57 10.75
C HIS A 32 -11.44 -2.82 10.73
N GLU A 33 -12.23 -1.75 10.58
CA GLU A 33 -13.67 -1.77 10.78
C GLU A 33 -14.46 -2.56 9.72
N VAL A 34 -13.87 -2.81 8.54
CA VAL A 34 -14.61 -3.45 7.43
C VAL A 34 -14.61 -4.97 7.55
N THR A 35 -13.47 -5.60 7.85
CA THR A 35 -13.29 -7.05 7.75
C THR A 35 -13.23 -7.78 9.10
N SER A 36 -13.29 -7.07 10.23
CA SER A 36 -13.19 -7.68 11.55
C SER A 36 -14.54 -7.97 12.28
N PRO A 37 -15.68 -7.31 11.97
CA PRO A 37 -16.88 -7.45 12.78
C PRO A 37 -17.36 -8.90 12.92
N GLN A 38 -17.44 -9.65 11.82
CA GLN A 38 -17.89 -11.05 11.83
C GLN A 38 -16.94 -11.96 12.61
N ALA A 39 -15.62 -11.68 12.59
CA ALA A 39 -14.66 -12.43 13.39
C ALA A 39 -14.91 -12.25 14.90
N PHE A 40 -15.18 -11.03 15.35
CA PHE A 40 -15.55 -10.75 16.74
C PHE A 40 -16.90 -11.41 17.12
N ASP A 41 -17.87 -11.41 16.22
CA ASP A 41 -19.16 -12.05 16.47
C ASP A 41 -19.02 -13.57 16.58
N GLY A 42 -18.20 -14.21 15.73
CA GLY A 42 -17.88 -15.62 15.83
C GLY A 42 -17.20 -15.98 17.15
N MET A 43 -16.22 -15.19 17.58
CA MET A 43 -15.56 -15.32 18.89
C MET A 43 -16.58 -15.23 20.05
N ARG A 44 -17.45 -14.24 19.99
CA ARG A 44 -18.48 -13.97 21.01
C ARG A 44 -19.50 -15.10 21.08
N ALA A 45 -20.00 -15.56 19.93
CA ALA A 45 -20.98 -16.66 19.85
C ALA A 45 -20.44 -17.96 20.42
N ARG A 46 -19.12 -18.20 20.30
CA ARG A 46 -18.46 -19.41 20.84
C ARG A 46 -17.87 -19.21 22.24
N GLY A 47 -18.00 -18.03 22.84
CA GLY A 47 -17.43 -17.73 24.16
C GLY A 47 -15.89 -17.75 24.20
N ILE A 48 -15.22 -17.57 23.06
CA ILE A 48 -13.75 -17.63 22.94
C ILE A 48 -13.17 -16.24 23.18
N LYS A 49 -12.08 -16.16 23.95
CA LYS A 49 -11.30 -14.94 24.17
C LYS A 49 -10.11 -14.89 23.22
N CYS A 50 -9.60 -13.69 22.97
CA CYS A 50 -8.36 -13.55 22.23
C CYS A 50 -7.21 -14.22 22.97
N PHE A 51 -6.44 -15.04 22.26
CA PHE A 51 -5.33 -15.81 22.83
C PHE A 51 -4.17 -14.89 23.28
N ARG A 52 -3.80 -13.91 22.44
CA ARG A 52 -2.76 -12.92 22.72
C ARG A 52 -3.19 -11.50 22.34
N PRO A 53 -3.97 -10.82 23.19
CA PRO A 53 -4.48 -9.46 22.90
C PRO A 53 -3.38 -8.44 22.56
N SER A 54 -2.18 -8.57 23.16
CA SER A 54 -1.03 -7.68 22.90
C SER A 54 -0.43 -7.80 21.50
N GLN A 55 -0.79 -8.83 20.73
CA GLN A 55 -0.36 -9.03 19.35
C GLN A 55 -1.36 -8.48 18.33
N ILE A 56 -2.49 -7.93 18.79
CA ILE A 56 -3.60 -7.47 17.97
C ILE A 56 -3.73 -5.95 18.09
N PHE A 57 -3.65 -5.26 16.95
CA PHE A 57 -3.79 -3.80 16.87
C PHE A 57 -4.94 -3.45 15.93
N CYS A 58 -5.80 -2.55 16.39
CA CYS A 58 -7.03 -2.20 15.71
C CYS A 58 -7.09 -0.70 15.46
N MET A 59 -7.52 -0.29 14.25
CA MET A 59 -7.78 1.10 13.90
C MET A 59 -8.75 1.20 12.73
N PRO A 60 -9.67 2.16 12.74
CA PRO A 60 -10.51 2.45 11.58
C PRO A 60 -9.71 3.28 10.58
N ASP A 61 -9.83 2.96 9.29
CA ASP A 61 -9.13 3.67 8.22
C ASP A 61 -9.90 3.77 6.89
N HIS A 62 -10.87 2.88 6.64
CA HIS A 62 -11.62 2.82 5.38
C HIS A 62 -12.85 3.74 5.37
N ASN A 63 -13.63 3.73 6.46
CA ASN A 63 -14.88 4.49 6.60
C ASN A 63 -14.70 5.80 7.35
N THR A 64 -13.47 6.22 7.58
CA THR A 64 -13.18 7.50 8.24
C THR A 64 -13.33 8.65 7.24
N PRO A 65 -14.06 9.72 7.56
CA PRO A 65 -14.08 10.93 6.74
C PRO A 65 -12.70 11.58 6.74
N THR A 66 -12.40 12.37 5.71
CA THR A 66 -11.15 13.15 5.64
C THR A 66 -11.34 14.62 5.93
N HIS A 67 -12.52 14.96 6.43
CA HIS A 67 -12.90 16.26 6.96
C HIS A 67 -13.65 16.08 8.27
N ASP A 68 -13.58 17.07 9.15
CA ASP A 68 -14.40 17.15 10.36
C ASP A 68 -14.42 15.86 11.20
N GLN A 69 -13.26 15.19 11.33
CA GLN A 69 -13.16 13.94 12.09
C GLN A 69 -13.48 14.12 13.59
N ASP A 70 -13.50 15.35 14.08
CA ASP A 70 -13.95 15.74 15.42
C ASP A 70 -15.48 15.74 15.56
N LYS A 71 -16.22 15.63 14.44
CA LYS A 71 -17.67 15.54 14.41
C LYS A 71 -18.14 14.10 14.22
N GLU A 72 -19.43 13.89 14.43
CA GLU A 72 -20.07 12.60 14.20
C GLU A 72 -20.08 12.25 12.71
N ILE A 73 -19.71 10.99 12.38
CA ILE A 73 -19.77 10.49 11.01
C ILE A 73 -21.23 10.53 10.54
N GLN A 74 -21.49 11.19 9.42
CA GLN A 74 -22.84 11.41 8.93
C GLN A 74 -23.43 10.20 8.22
N ASP A 75 -22.60 9.43 7.51
CA ASP A 75 -23.06 8.17 6.88
C ASP A 75 -23.32 7.11 7.94
N PRO A 76 -24.56 6.61 8.09
CA PRO A 76 -24.89 5.68 9.18
C PRO A 76 -24.22 4.32 9.03
N VAL A 77 -23.85 3.89 7.82
CA VAL A 77 -23.15 2.62 7.59
C VAL A 77 -21.70 2.74 8.07
N SER A 78 -21.01 3.78 7.64
CA SER A 78 -19.63 4.08 8.05
C SER A 78 -19.55 4.26 9.57
N LYS A 79 -20.48 5.06 10.14
CA LYS A 79 -20.57 5.25 11.60
C LYS A 79 -20.72 3.93 12.34
N ASN A 80 -21.66 3.09 11.93
CA ASN A 80 -21.90 1.79 12.58
C ASN A 80 -20.66 0.88 12.53
N GLN A 81 -19.91 0.87 11.42
CA GLN A 81 -18.70 0.06 11.30
C GLN A 81 -17.59 0.56 12.23
N VAL A 82 -17.35 1.87 12.28
CA VAL A 82 -16.34 2.47 13.16
C VAL A 82 -16.70 2.27 14.64
N ASP A 83 -17.95 2.51 15.01
CA ASP A 83 -18.46 2.32 16.38
C ASP A 83 -18.40 0.84 16.80
N THR A 84 -18.71 -0.08 15.87
CA THR A 84 -18.63 -1.53 16.12
C THR A 84 -17.19 -1.97 16.37
N LEU A 85 -16.20 -1.47 15.62
CA LEU A 85 -14.79 -1.74 15.90
C LEU A 85 -14.42 -1.25 17.30
N ALA A 86 -14.76 0.00 17.64
CA ALA A 86 -14.47 0.58 18.94
C ALA A 86 -15.12 -0.20 20.09
N LYS A 87 -16.34 -0.71 19.89
CA LYS A 87 -17.02 -1.59 20.87
C LYS A 87 -16.29 -2.94 20.99
N ASN A 88 -15.99 -3.59 19.88
CA ASN A 88 -15.34 -4.89 19.86
C ASN A 88 -13.97 -4.85 20.53
N THR A 89 -13.17 -3.83 20.24
CA THR A 89 -11.85 -3.68 20.85
C THR A 89 -11.92 -3.52 22.38
N ARG A 90 -12.91 -2.78 22.90
CA ARG A 90 -13.16 -2.68 24.35
C ARG A 90 -13.56 -4.02 24.96
N ASP A 91 -14.52 -4.70 24.31
CA ASP A 91 -15.05 -6.00 24.80
C ASP A 91 -13.96 -7.07 24.90
N PHE A 92 -13.00 -7.05 23.97
CA PHE A 92 -11.90 -8.04 23.90
C PHE A 92 -10.57 -7.56 24.48
N GLY A 93 -10.49 -6.33 25.00
CA GLY A 93 -9.29 -5.78 25.64
C GLY A 93 -8.12 -5.56 24.67
N LEU A 94 -8.41 -5.11 23.45
CA LEU A 94 -7.41 -4.92 22.39
C LEU A 94 -6.91 -3.47 22.33
N THR A 95 -5.69 -3.28 21.80
CA THR A 95 -5.17 -1.94 21.49
C THR A 95 -5.96 -1.35 20.32
N HIS A 96 -6.52 -0.16 20.54
CA HIS A 96 -7.32 0.55 19.57
C HIS A 96 -6.87 2.01 19.41
N TYR A 97 -6.49 2.38 18.20
CA TYR A 97 -6.25 3.78 17.83
C TYR A 97 -7.48 4.30 17.08
N GLY A 98 -8.42 4.91 17.79
CA GLY A 98 -9.65 5.46 17.22
C GLY A 98 -9.39 6.67 16.32
N MET A 99 -10.39 7.08 15.56
CA MET A 99 -10.30 8.10 14.50
C MET A 99 -9.58 9.39 14.92
N MET A 100 -9.79 9.89 16.14
CA MET A 100 -9.15 11.11 16.67
C MET A 100 -7.90 10.83 17.51
N ASP A 101 -7.47 9.57 17.63
CA ASP A 101 -6.23 9.26 18.32
C ASP A 101 -5.04 9.77 17.49
N LYS A 102 -4.09 10.45 18.14
CA LYS A 102 -2.86 10.94 17.49
C LYS A 102 -2.03 9.85 16.79
N ASN A 103 -2.30 8.59 17.10
CA ASN A 103 -1.66 7.40 16.53
C ASN A 103 -2.51 6.75 15.44
N ASN A 104 -3.69 7.29 15.13
CA ASN A 104 -4.54 6.75 14.08
C ASN A 104 -4.02 7.10 12.68
N GLY A 105 -4.43 6.31 11.72
CA GLY A 105 -4.17 6.43 10.30
C GLY A 105 -4.42 5.11 9.60
N ILE A 106 -4.02 5.03 8.35
CA ILE A 106 -4.10 3.80 7.57
C ILE A 106 -3.22 2.73 8.22
N ILE A 107 -3.79 1.57 8.48
CA ILE A 107 -3.15 0.49 9.25
C ILE A 107 -1.79 0.07 8.66
N HIS A 108 -1.67 0.07 7.31
CA HIS A 108 -0.44 -0.25 6.60
C HIS A 108 0.59 0.89 6.54
N VAL A 109 0.22 2.07 7.05
CA VAL A 109 1.13 3.20 7.29
C VAL A 109 1.55 3.21 8.76
N VAL A 110 0.60 3.14 9.67
CA VAL A 110 0.83 3.18 11.12
C VAL A 110 1.66 2.00 11.63
N GLY A 111 1.42 0.80 11.12
CA GLY A 111 2.16 -0.40 11.54
C GLY A 111 3.68 -0.25 11.42
N PRO A 112 4.23 0.08 10.24
CA PRO A 112 5.65 0.41 10.07
C PRO A 112 6.10 1.62 10.88
N GLU A 113 5.34 2.73 10.86
CA GLU A 113 5.69 3.97 11.57
C GLU A 113 5.87 3.78 13.06
N LYS A 114 5.14 2.87 13.66
CA LYS A 114 5.23 2.60 15.09
C LYS A 114 6.26 1.52 15.45
N GLY A 115 6.85 0.85 14.46
CA GLY A 115 7.72 -0.31 14.70
C GLY A 115 6.95 -1.55 15.14
N LEU A 116 5.67 -1.65 14.79
CA LEU A 116 4.83 -2.84 15.03
C LEU A 116 5.11 -3.95 14.03
N SER A 117 5.62 -3.59 12.85
CA SER A 117 6.04 -4.51 11.80
C SER A 117 7.56 -4.58 11.79
N LEU A 118 8.10 -5.75 12.09
CA LEU A 118 9.54 -5.96 12.25
C LEU A 118 10.04 -7.09 11.32
N PRO A 119 11.33 -7.09 10.96
CA PRO A 119 11.91 -8.16 10.14
C PRO A 119 11.74 -9.54 10.76
N GLY A 120 11.44 -10.52 9.92
CA GLY A 120 11.28 -11.90 10.32
C GLY A 120 9.94 -12.27 10.94
N MET A 121 9.00 -11.33 11.05
CA MET A 121 7.64 -11.60 11.53
C MET A 121 6.74 -12.19 10.44
N THR A 122 5.69 -12.89 10.90
CA THR A 122 4.48 -13.18 10.11
C THR A 122 3.39 -12.18 10.49
N ILE A 123 2.83 -11.46 9.50
CA ILE A 123 1.87 -10.38 9.72
C ILE A 123 0.64 -10.59 8.85
N VAL A 124 -0.54 -10.50 9.45
CA VAL A 124 -1.80 -10.65 8.71
C VAL A 124 -2.82 -9.55 9.04
N CYS A 125 -3.70 -9.30 8.10
CA CYS A 125 -4.84 -8.41 8.23
C CYS A 125 -5.94 -8.85 7.26
N GLY A 126 -7.17 -8.47 7.50
CA GLY A 126 -8.29 -8.68 6.57
C GLY A 126 -8.24 -7.81 5.30
N ASP A 127 -7.10 -7.27 4.95
CA ASP A 127 -6.84 -6.42 3.77
C ASP A 127 -5.70 -7.00 2.93
N SER A 128 -5.88 -7.04 1.60
CA SER A 128 -4.88 -7.56 0.68
C SER A 128 -3.57 -6.77 0.70
N HIS A 129 -3.62 -5.45 0.96
CA HIS A 129 -2.41 -4.59 1.02
C HIS A 129 -1.57 -4.79 2.29
N THR A 130 -1.88 -5.79 3.11
CA THR A 130 -0.99 -6.28 4.18
C THR A 130 0.41 -6.64 3.66
N SER A 131 0.53 -6.98 2.37
CA SER A 131 1.82 -7.16 1.69
C SER A 131 2.79 -5.97 1.86
N THR A 132 2.29 -4.77 2.13
CA THR A 132 3.08 -3.57 2.44
C THR A 132 4.14 -3.83 3.50
N HIS A 133 3.79 -4.57 4.56
CA HIS A 133 4.70 -4.86 5.67
C HIS A 133 5.89 -5.75 5.29
N GLY A 134 5.86 -6.39 4.12
CA GLY A 134 6.98 -7.12 3.56
C GLY A 134 8.21 -6.24 3.27
N ALA A 135 8.03 -4.94 3.10
CA ALA A 135 9.13 -3.99 2.98
C ALA A 135 10.04 -3.96 4.22
N MET A 136 9.50 -4.36 5.37
CA MET A 136 10.26 -4.51 6.62
C MET A 136 11.01 -5.85 6.71
N GLY A 137 10.96 -6.71 5.69
CA GLY A 137 11.50 -8.07 5.74
C GLY A 137 10.62 -9.05 6.52
N ALA A 138 9.30 -8.86 6.48
CA ALA A 138 8.29 -9.72 7.10
C ALA A 138 7.54 -10.54 6.05
N VAL A 139 7.06 -11.71 6.40
CA VAL A 139 6.08 -12.46 5.60
C VAL A 139 4.68 -11.95 5.95
N ALA A 140 4.18 -11.04 5.10
CA ALA A 140 2.96 -10.30 5.35
C ALA A 140 1.94 -10.51 4.22
N PHE A 141 0.69 -10.85 4.56
CA PHE A 141 -0.34 -11.13 3.57
C PHE A 141 -1.76 -10.95 4.10
N GLY A 142 -2.68 -10.67 3.17
CA GLY A 142 -4.11 -10.55 3.47
C GLY A 142 -4.76 -11.90 3.73
N ILE A 143 -5.74 -11.93 4.64
CA ILE A 143 -6.51 -13.12 5.03
C ILE A 143 -8.01 -12.83 5.02
N GLY A 144 -8.81 -13.88 4.94
CA GLY A 144 -10.27 -13.78 5.05
C GLY A 144 -10.75 -13.56 6.50
N THR A 145 -11.99 -13.11 6.64
CA THR A 145 -12.60 -12.83 7.96
C THR A 145 -12.59 -14.05 8.90
N SER A 146 -12.86 -15.26 8.37
CA SER A 146 -12.80 -16.49 9.17
C SER A 146 -11.39 -16.80 9.67
N GLU A 147 -10.36 -16.44 8.88
CA GLU A 147 -8.96 -16.59 9.29
C GLU A 147 -8.58 -15.53 10.34
N VAL A 148 -9.13 -14.31 10.26
CA VAL A 148 -8.99 -13.29 11.32
C VAL A 148 -9.49 -13.87 12.66
N GLU A 149 -10.66 -14.52 12.67
CA GLU A 149 -11.20 -15.18 13.86
C GLU A 149 -10.25 -16.28 14.37
N MET A 150 -9.71 -17.11 13.48
CA MET A 150 -8.75 -18.17 13.84
C MET A 150 -7.49 -17.59 14.49
N VAL A 151 -6.93 -16.50 13.94
CA VAL A 151 -5.75 -15.85 14.52
C VAL A 151 -6.08 -15.22 15.87
N MET A 152 -7.22 -14.58 16.03
CA MET A 152 -7.65 -14.06 17.33
C MET A 152 -7.73 -15.17 18.40
N ALA A 153 -8.28 -16.32 18.02
CA ALA A 153 -8.52 -17.45 18.93
C ALA A 153 -7.26 -18.25 19.27
N SER A 154 -6.32 -18.40 18.32
CA SER A 154 -5.22 -19.37 18.43
C SER A 154 -3.84 -18.83 18.08
N GLN A 155 -3.76 -17.64 17.50
CA GLN A 155 -2.55 -17.05 16.89
C GLN A 155 -2.00 -17.89 15.72
N CYS A 156 -2.81 -18.78 15.14
CA CYS A 156 -2.41 -19.64 14.03
C CYS A 156 -3.45 -19.63 12.92
N ILE A 157 -2.99 -19.91 11.70
CA ILE A 157 -3.85 -20.16 10.53
C ILE A 157 -3.37 -21.37 9.75
N LEU A 158 -4.24 -21.91 8.89
CA LEU A 158 -3.91 -22.98 7.96
C LEU A 158 -3.65 -22.37 6.58
N GLN A 159 -2.43 -22.52 6.04
CA GLN A 159 -2.04 -21.95 4.75
C GLN A 159 -1.27 -22.96 3.90
N GLN A 160 -1.53 -22.95 2.59
CA GLN A 160 -0.62 -23.59 1.63
C GLN A 160 0.62 -22.71 1.45
N LYS A 161 1.82 -23.31 1.53
CA LYS A 161 3.07 -22.58 1.31
C LYS A 161 3.12 -22.09 -0.14
N PRO A 162 3.16 -20.76 -0.40
CA PRO A 162 3.33 -20.22 -1.73
C PRO A 162 4.68 -20.62 -2.34
N LYS A 163 4.75 -20.59 -3.67
CA LYS A 163 6.02 -20.67 -4.40
C LYS A 163 6.81 -19.39 -4.21
N SER A 164 8.12 -19.45 -4.38
CA SER A 164 9.03 -18.31 -4.31
C SER A 164 9.31 -17.73 -5.70
N MET A 165 9.21 -16.40 -5.83
CA MET A 165 9.62 -15.67 -7.03
C MET A 165 10.63 -14.60 -6.66
N ARG A 166 11.68 -14.43 -7.47
CA ARG A 166 12.61 -13.31 -7.33
C ARG A 166 12.46 -12.35 -8.52
N ILE A 167 12.33 -11.05 -8.22
CA ILE A 167 12.35 -9.98 -9.21
C ILE A 167 13.54 -9.09 -8.91
N THR A 168 14.55 -9.13 -9.79
CA THR A 168 15.77 -8.32 -9.68
C THR A 168 15.66 -7.12 -10.61
N ILE A 169 15.93 -5.92 -10.10
CA ILE A 169 15.88 -4.68 -10.88
C ILE A 169 17.26 -4.02 -10.78
N ASN A 170 17.99 -4.04 -11.87
CA ASN A 170 19.37 -3.54 -11.95
C ASN A 170 19.41 -2.09 -12.45
N GLY A 171 20.56 -1.44 -12.22
CA GLY A 171 20.82 -0.10 -12.70
C GLY A 171 20.29 0.99 -11.77
N LYS A 172 20.13 2.20 -12.30
CA LYS A 172 19.71 3.38 -11.55
C LYS A 172 18.48 4.03 -12.17
N LEU A 173 17.49 4.36 -11.34
CA LEU A 173 16.27 5.05 -11.78
C LEU A 173 16.58 6.40 -12.38
N GLY A 174 15.89 6.73 -13.48
CA GLY A 174 15.98 8.01 -14.17
C GLY A 174 15.37 9.17 -13.37
N LYS A 175 15.51 10.40 -13.90
CA LYS A 175 14.91 11.61 -13.31
C LYS A 175 13.38 11.44 -13.21
N CYS A 176 12.82 11.78 -12.06
CA CYS A 176 11.38 11.72 -11.75
C CYS A 176 10.76 10.31 -11.82
N VAL A 177 11.55 9.25 -11.79
CA VAL A 177 11.09 7.87 -11.67
C VAL A 177 11.10 7.47 -10.20
N THR A 178 9.98 6.94 -9.71
CA THR A 178 9.77 6.53 -8.32
C THR A 178 9.48 5.03 -8.21
N ALA A 179 9.43 4.50 -7.00
CA ALA A 179 9.01 3.11 -6.75
C ALA A 179 7.61 2.80 -7.30
N LYS A 180 6.71 3.81 -7.38
CA LYS A 180 5.39 3.65 -8.01
C LYS A 180 5.51 3.37 -9.50
N ASP A 181 6.40 4.07 -10.20
CA ASP A 181 6.63 3.85 -11.62
C ASP A 181 7.26 2.47 -11.87
N VAL A 182 8.17 2.03 -10.99
CA VAL A 182 8.72 0.66 -11.01
C VAL A 182 7.61 -0.37 -10.89
N ALA A 183 6.72 -0.24 -9.91
CA ALA A 183 5.62 -1.17 -9.71
C ALA A 183 4.65 -1.18 -10.90
N LEU A 184 4.28 -0.02 -11.45
CA LEU A 184 3.45 0.09 -12.65
C LEU A 184 4.13 -0.53 -13.89
N TYR A 185 5.45 -0.37 -14.02
CA TYR A 185 6.23 -1.02 -15.08
C TYR A 185 6.16 -2.54 -14.96
N LEU A 186 6.44 -3.09 -13.78
CA LEU A 186 6.37 -4.53 -13.54
C LEU A 186 4.97 -5.07 -13.86
N MET A 187 3.92 -4.40 -13.42
CA MET A 187 2.53 -4.80 -13.72
C MET A 187 2.21 -4.76 -15.21
N SER A 188 2.75 -3.78 -15.95
CA SER A 188 2.56 -3.73 -17.41
C SER A 188 3.26 -4.88 -18.16
N LYS A 189 4.33 -5.44 -17.59
CA LYS A 189 5.08 -6.58 -18.16
C LYS A 189 4.53 -7.94 -17.71
N LEU A 190 4.12 -8.04 -16.44
CA LEU A 190 3.71 -9.31 -15.82
C LEU A 190 2.19 -9.51 -15.81
N THR A 191 1.41 -8.46 -16.11
CA THR A 191 -0.05 -8.40 -15.95
C THR A 191 -0.51 -8.51 -14.50
N THR A 192 -1.82 -8.48 -14.28
CA THR A 192 -2.44 -8.62 -12.95
C THR A 192 -2.41 -10.05 -12.39
N SER A 193 -1.88 -11.01 -13.14
CA SER A 193 -1.82 -12.44 -12.74
C SER A 193 -0.42 -13.05 -12.82
N GLY A 194 0.60 -12.29 -13.22
CA GLY A 194 1.94 -12.81 -13.49
C GLY A 194 2.70 -13.39 -12.29
N ALA A 195 2.27 -13.04 -11.07
CA ALA A 195 2.82 -13.53 -9.81
C ALA A 195 1.81 -14.39 -9.01
N THR A 196 0.73 -14.88 -9.64
CA THR A 196 -0.27 -15.70 -8.95
C THR A 196 0.33 -16.98 -8.38
N GLY A 197 0.12 -17.21 -7.09
CA GLY A 197 0.65 -18.37 -6.37
C GLY A 197 2.08 -18.20 -5.85
N TYR A 198 2.68 -17.02 -6.05
CA TYR A 198 4.03 -16.72 -5.59
C TYR A 198 4.03 -15.74 -4.41
N PHE A 199 5.08 -15.86 -3.58
CA PHE A 199 5.56 -14.79 -2.71
C PHE A 199 6.80 -14.19 -3.36
N VAL A 200 6.83 -12.85 -3.54
CA VAL A 200 7.82 -12.17 -4.38
C VAL A 200 8.92 -11.54 -3.54
N GLU A 201 10.18 -11.93 -3.77
CA GLU A 201 11.36 -11.22 -3.25
C GLU A 201 11.85 -10.21 -4.28
N TYR A 202 11.89 -8.94 -3.89
CA TYR A 202 12.49 -7.88 -4.69
C TYR A 202 13.96 -7.71 -4.33
N ALA A 203 14.82 -7.58 -5.35
CA ALA A 203 16.26 -7.48 -5.22
C ALA A 203 16.88 -6.60 -6.32
N GLY A 204 18.19 -6.39 -6.25
CA GLY A 204 18.98 -5.62 -7.21
C GLY A 204 19.19 -4.18 -6.80
N GLU A 205 20.07 -3.50 -7.55
CA GLU A 205 20.58 -2.15 -7.21
C GLU A 205 19.47 -1.11 -7.00
N VAL A 206 18.39 -1.18 -7.79
CA VAL A 206 17.25 -0.26 -7.62
C VAL A 206 16.63 -0.46 -6.24
N VAL A 207 16.32 -1.71 -5.85
CA VAL A 207 15.64 -2.01 -4.59
C VAL A 207 16.50 -1.68 -3.38
N GLU A 208 17.80 -1.95 -3.45
CA GLU A 208 18.77 -1.62 -2.41
C GLU A 208 18.86 -0.11 -2.17
N ASN A 209 18.75 0.71 -3.24
CA ASN A 209 18.80 2.15 -3.18
C ASN A 209 17.44 2.84 -2.93
N LEU A 210 16.33 2.08 -2.88
CA LEU A 210 15.03 2.64 -2.48
C LEU A 210 15.04 3.02 -0.99
N SER A 211 14.39 4.15 -0.68
CA SER A 211 13.97 4.48 0.69
C SER A 211 12.99 3.42 1.23
N MET A 212 12.74 3.43 2.54
CA MET A 212 11.72 2.56 3.11
C MET A 212 10.33 2.83 2.54
N GLU A 213 9.97 4.09 2.31
CA GLU A 213 8.70 4.48 1.70
C GLU A 213 8.57 3.93 0.27
N GLY A 214 9.65 3.97 -0.50
CA GLY A 214 9.71 3.34 -1.82
C GLY A 214 9.53 1.82 -1.76
N ARG A 215 10.18 1.14 -0.82
CA ARG A 215 10.02 -0.31 -0.60
C ARG A 215 8.60 -0.66 -0.14
N LEU A 216 8.01 0.17 0.73
CA LEU A 216 6.62 0.01 1.17
C LEU A 216 5.63 0.13 0.00
N THR A 217 5.85 1.07 -0.91
CA THR A 217 5.06 1.23 -2.14
C THR A 217 5.20 0.00 -3.05
N LEU A 218 6.42 -0.49 -3.27
CA LEU A 218 6.69 -1.65 -4.13
C LEU A 218 6.02 -2.93 -3.58
N CYS A 219 6.21 -3.22 -2.29
CA CYS A 219 5.60 -4.37 -1.63
C CYS A 219 4.07 -4.25 -1.54
N ASN A 220 3.53 -3.03 -1.34
CA ASN A 220 2.09 -2.78 -1.35
C ASN A 220 1.45 -3.24 -2.68
N LEU A 221 2.07 -2.90 -3.80
CA LEU A 221 1.54 -3.17 -5.13
C LEU A 221 1.80 -4.60 -5.64
N SER A 222 2.50 -5.43 -4.88
CA SER A 222 2.76 -6.83 -5.26
C SER A 222 1.49 -7.63 -5.49
N ILE A 223 0.46 -7.38 -4.69
CA ILE A 223 -0.82 -8.09 -4.80
C ILE A 223 -1.58 -7.73 -6.08
N GLU A 224 -1.27 -6.61 -6.70
CA GLU A 224 -1.89 -6.21 -7.98
C GLU A 224 -1.33 -7.01 -9.18
N MET A 225 -0.24 -7.75 -8.98
CA MET A 225 0.28 -8.76 -9.92
C MET A 225 -0.23 -10.18 -9.59
N GLY A 226 -1.15 -10.31 -8.64
CA GLY A 226 -1.68 -11.59 -8.15
C GLY A 226 -0.76 -12.29 -7.13
N ALA A 227 0.33 -11.67 -6.68
CA ALA A 227 1.20 -12.24 -5.67
C ALA A 227 0.49 -12.45 -4.33
N ARG A 228 0.89 -13.46 -3.57
CA ARG A 228 0.43 -13.65 -2.19
C ARG A 228 0.97 -12.55 -1.26
N GLY A 229 2.14 -12.05 -1.56
CA GLY A 229 2.81 -10.95 -0.89
C GLY A 229 4.13 -10.63 -1.59
N GLY A 230 4.75 -9.56 -1.18
CA GLY A 230 6.07 -9.16 -1.65
C GLY A 230 6.91 -8.63 -0.50
N PHE A 231 8.21 -8.83 -0.53
CA PHE A 231 9.09 -8.37 0.53
C PHE A 231 10.48 -7.99 0.00
N VAL A 232 11.20 -7.26 0.81
CA VAL A 232 12.59 -6.87 0.61
C VAL A 232 13.42 -7.40 1.77
N ALA A 233 14.59 -7.96 1.52
CA ALA A 233 15.50 -8.37 2.57
C ALA A 233 15.88 -7.16 3.44
N PRO A 234 15.77 -7.25 4.78
CA PRO A 234 16.10 -6.13 5.66
C PRO A 234 17.60 -5.83 5.63
N ASP A 235 17.91 -4.55 5.56
CA ASP A 235 19.28 -4.00 5.52
C ASP A 235 19.41 -2.78 6.43
N GLU A 236 20.51 -2.05 6.33
CA GLU A 236 20.77 -0.87 7.16
C GLU A 236 19.67 0.20 6.99
N THR A 237 19.11 0.39 5.77
CA THR A 237 17.96 1.29 5.53
C THR A 237 16.75 0.89 6.37
N THR A 238 16.47 -0.41 6.44
CA THR A 238 15.40 -0.96 7.27
C THR A 238 15.68 -0.75 8.75
N PHE A 239 16.92 -1.00 9.20
CA PHE A 239 17.28 -0.86 10.62
C PHE A 239 17.23 0.58 11.07
N GLU A 240 17.73 1.53 10.28
CA GLU A 240 17.64 2.97 10.56
C GLU A 240 16.19 3.44 10.65
N TYR A 241 15.32 2.95 9.74
CA TYR A 241 13.90 3.28 9.76
C TYR A 241 13.19 2.80 11.04
N ILE A 242 13.53 1.60 11.55
CA ILE A 242 12.92 1.01 12.75
C ILE A 242 13.47 1.64 14.03
N LYS A 243 14.73 2.06 14.04
CA LYS A 243 15.44 2.49 15.25
C LYS A 243 14.72 3.62 15.97
N GLY A 244 14.48 3.42 17.27
CA GLY A 244 13.87 4.44 18.13
C GLY A 244 12.34 4.54 18.03
N ARG A 245 11.67 3.75 17.18
CA ARG A 245 10.21 3.71 17.14
C ARG A 245 9.62 3.10 18.40
N GLU A 246 8.36 3.42 18.67
CA GLU A 246 7.68 3.11 19.95
C GLU A 246 7.75 1.64 20.33
N TYR A 247 7.47 0.73 19.36
CA TYR A 247 7.44 -0.72 19.55
C TYR A 247 8.70 -1.43 19.06
N ALA A 248 9.71 -0.69 18.61
CA ALA A 248 10.99 -1.26 18.27
C ALA A 248 11.73 -1.80 19.51
N PRO A 249 12.51 -2.87 19.38
CA PRO A 249 13.42 -3.31 20.44
C PRO A 249 14.33 -2.18 20.91
N LYS A 250 14.75 -2.20 22.19
CA LYS A 250 15.59 -1.15 22.79
C LYS A 250 16.78 -1.77 23.52
N GLY A 251 17.88 -0.99 23.61
CA GLY A 251 19.08 -1.42 24.30
C GLY A 251 19.64 -2.75 23.78
N GLU A 252 19.99 -3.68 24.66
CA GLU A 252 20.53 -4.98 24.29
C GLU A 252 19.60 -5.83 23.39
N GLU A 253 18.28 -5.66 23.54
CA GLU A 253 17.31 -6.35 22.68
C GLU A 253 17.35 -5.83 21.23
N TRP A 254 17.69 -4.55 21.05
CA TRP A 254 17.94 -3.98 19.73
C TRP A 254 19.16 -4.65 19.07
N ASP A 255 20.26 -4.77 19.79
CA ASP A 255 21.48 -5.34 19.25
C ASP A 255 21.31 -6.83 18.87
N LYS A 256 20.60 -7.59 19.69
CA LYS A 256 20.22 -8.99 19.40
C LYS A 256 19.29 -9.06 18.17
N ALA A 257 18.32 -8.17 18.09
CA ALA A 257 17.37 -8.12 16.97
C ALA A 257 18.10 -7.81 15.65
N VAL A 258 18.96 -6.80 15.62
CA VAL A 258 19.74 -6.44 14.43
C VAL A 258 20.67 -7.60 14.02
N ALA A 259 21.33 -8.24 14.99
CA ALA A 259 22.17 -9.41 14.71
C ALA A 259 21.38 -10.55 14.03
N TYR A 260 20.14 -10.79 14.49
CA TYR A 260 19.24 -11.75 13.87
C TYR A 260 18.76 -11.27 12.49
N TRP A 261 18.31 -10.01 12.37
CA TRP A 261 17.78 -9.46 11.12
C TRP A 261 18.80 -9.47 9.98
N LYS A 262 20.09 -9.29 10.28
CA LYS A 262 21.19 -9.42 9.29
C LYS A 262 21.31 -10.83 8.70
N THR A 263 20.74 -11.85 9.33
CA THR A 263 20.69 -13.21 8.79
C THR A 263 19.52 -13.43 7.83
N LEU A 264 18.54 -12.50 7.80
CA LEU A 264 17.33 -12.58 7.02
C LEU A 264 17.56 -12.07 5.59
N ARG A 265 18.25 -12.87 4.81
CA ARG A 265 18.45 -12.66 3.37
C ARG A 265 18.54 -14.03 2.69
N SER A 266 18.17 -14.08 1.44
CA SER A 266 18.41 -15.28 0.61
C SER A 266 19.90 -15.52 0.44
N GLY A 267 20.31 -16.78 0.46
CA GLY A 267 21.70 -17.15 0.17
C GLY A 267 22.04 -16.93 -1.32
N ASP A 268 23.31 -16.81 -1.64
CA ASP A 268 23.77 -16.64 -3.03
C ASP A 268 23.43 -17.86 -3.91
N ASP A 269 23.24 -19.02 -3.30
CA ASP A 269 22.83 -20.29 -3.91
C ASP A 269 21.35 -20.63 -3.65
N ALA A 270 20.54 -19.66 -3.21
CA ALA A 270 19.11 -19.87 -3.01
C ALA A 270 18.42 -20.13 -4.36
N VAL A 271 17.54 -21.13 -4.37
CA VAL A 271 16.79 -21.52 -5.56
C VAL A 271 15.36 -20.98 -5.45
N PHE A 272 14.95 -20.22 -6.43
CA PHE A 272 13.58 -19.70 -6.58
C PHE A 272 12.83 -20.54 -7.62
N ASP A 273 11.51 -20.68 -7.43
CA ASP A 273 10.66 -21.33 -8.43
C ASP A 273 10.57 -20.52 -9.73
N LYS A 274 10.77 -19.21 -9.64
CA LYS A 274 10.80 -18.28 -10.79
C LYS A 274 11.70 -17.08 -10.51
N GLU A 275 12.54 -16.73 -11.48
CA GLU A 275 13.38 -15.53 -11.42
C GLU A 275 13.16 -14.66 -12.65
N LEU A 276 13.09 -13.34 -12.43
CA LEU A 276 12.92 -12.33 -13.46
C LEU A 276 13.90 -11.18 -13.20
N THR A 277 14.46 -10.64 -14.29
CA THR A 277 15.39 -9.50 -14.23
C THR A 277 14.92 -8.39 -15.14
N PHE A 278 14.96 -7.16 -14.64
CA PHE A 278 14.61 -5.94 -15.37
C PHE A 278 15.73 -4.91 -15.24
N ASP A 279 15.78 -3.98 -16.20
CA ASP A 279 16.72 -2.85 -16.18
C ASP A 279 15.96 -1.55 -15.87
N ALA A 280 16.51 -0.75 -14.97
CA ALA A 280 15.97 0.55 -14.61
C ALA A 280 15.94 1.54 -15.79
N ALA A 281 16.82 1.37 -16.79
CA ALA A 281 16.84 2.19 -17.98
C ALA A 281 15.57 2.10 -18.84
N ASP A 282 14.82 1.00 -18.70
CA ASP A 282 13.54 0.79 -19.40
C ASP A 282 12.36 1.46 -18.68
N ILE A 283 12.59 2.09 -17.53
CA ILE A 283 11.54 2.65 -16.67
C ILE A 283 11.54 4.17 -16.75
N GLU A 284 10.47 4.73 -17.26
CA GLU A 284 10.17 6.15 -17.21
C GLU A 284 8.95 6.43 -16.31
N PRO A 285 8.61 7.70 -15.99
CA PRO A 285 7.35 8.03 -15.34
C PRO A 285 6.16 7.39 -16.05
N ARG A 286 5.23 6.80 -15.30
CA ARG A 286 4.18 5.95 -15.89
C ARG A 286 2.77 6.39 -15.51
N VAL A 287 1.85 6.08 -16.41
CA VAL A 287 0.41 6.26 -16.22
C VAL A 287 -0.36 5.01 -16.67
N THR A 288 -1.52 4.75 -16.05
CA THR A 288 -2.43 3.73 -16.56
C THR A 288 -3.43 4.34 -17.53
N TYR A 289 -3.86 3.53 -18.52
CA TYR A 289 -4.83 3.95 -19.54
C TYR A 289 -6.13 3.14 -19.52
N GLY A 290 -6.21 2.12 -18.70
CA GLY A 290 -7.34 1.19 -18.66
C GLY A 290 -7.92 1.00 -17.26
N THR A 291 -8.59 -0.12 -17.07
CA THR A 291 -9.38 -0.45 -15.89
C THR A 291 -8.71 -1.48 -14.97
N ASN A 292 -7.41 -1.70 -15.13
CA ASN A 292 -6.58 -2.46 -14.20
C ASN A 292 -5.13 -1.94 -14.23
N PRO A 293 -4.35 -2.16 -13.16
CA PRO A 293 -2.98 -1.62 -13.06
C PRO A 293 -1.99 -2.18 -14.10
N GLY A 294 -2.26 -3.34 -14.70
CA GLY A 294 -1.46 -3.91 -15.78
C GLY A 294 -1.60 -3.16 -17.12
N MET A 295 -2.65 -2.35 -17.27
CA MET A 295 -2.85 -1.50 -18.44
C MET A 295 -2.10 -0.17 -18.25
N GLY A 296 -0.77 -0.22 -18.17
CA GLY A 296 0.11 0.92 -17.95
C GLY A 296 1.09 1.13 -19.09
N ILE A 297 1.42 2.40 -19.38
CA ILE A 297 2.39 2.84 -20.37
C ILE A 297 3.37 3.86 -19.75
N GLY A 298 4.52 4.06 -20.40
CA GLY A 298 5.36 5.21 -20.17
C GLY A 298 4.60 6.50 -20.51
N ILE A 299 4.88 7.58 -19.79
CA ILE A 299 4.13 8.84 -19.96
C ILE A 299 4.31 9.44 -21.35
N THR A 300 5.41 9.12 -22.03
CA THR A 300 5.71 9.58 -23.39
C THR A 300 5.21 8.63 -24.49
N GLU A 301 4.79 7.42 -24.13
CA GLU A 301 4.33 6.41 -25.06
C GLU A 301 2.91 6.68 -25.57
N ASP A 302 2.62 6.20 -26.75
CA ASP A 302 1.27 6.15 -27.31
C ASP A 302 0.53 4.91 -26.77
N LEU A 303 -0.80 4.99 -26.66
CA LEU A 303 -1.63 3.84 -26.33
C LEU A 303 -1.44 2.72 -27.36
N PRO A 304 -1.52 1.44 -26.98
CA PRO A 304 -1.47 0.34 -27.92
C PRO A 304 -2.51 0.50 -29.05
N GLN A 305 -2.13 0.10 -30.26
CA GLN A 305 -3.02 0.14 -31.44
C GLN A 305 -4.07 -0.97 -31.41
N THR A 306 -3.75 -2.08 -30.77
CA THR A 306 -4.58 -3.30 -30.72
C THR A 306 -4.47 -3.96 -29.35
N GLY A 307 -5.47 -4.73 -29.00
CA GLY A 307 -5.51 -5.55 -27.79
C GLY A 307 -6.65 -6.58 -27.87
N ASP A 308 -6.89 -7.25 -26.78
CA ASP A 308 -7.98 -8.21 -26.64
C ASP A 308 -9.35 -7.52 -26.41
N ALA A 309 -10.39 -8.32 -26.21
CA ALA A 309 -11.74 -7.80 -25.93
C ALA A 309 -11.78 -6.95 -24.64
N GLY A 310 -10.95 -7.24 -23.66
CA GLY A 310 -10.81 -6.46 -22.43
C GLY A 310 -10.19 -5.09 -22.66
N PHE A 311 -9.23 -5.00 -23.59
CA PHE A 311 -8.61 -3.75 -24.00
C PHE A 311 -9.64 -2.76 -24.57
N GLN A 312 -10.46 -3.18 -25.54
CA GLN A 312 -11.45 -2.29 -26.14
C GLN A 312 -12.48 -1.82 -25.11
N LYS A 313 -12.98 -2.75 -24.27
CA LYS A 313 -13.91 -2.40 -23.18
C LYS A 313 -13.32 -1.35 -22.23
N ALA A 314 -12.04 -1.49 -21.87
CA ALA A 314 -11.36 -0.55 -20.99
C ALA A 314 -11.19 0.83 -21.64
N LEU A 315 -10.84 0.89 -22.94
CA LEU A 315 -10.77 2.15 -23.68
C LEU A 315 -12.13 2.84 -23.76
N ASP A 316 -13.19 2.10 -24.04
CA ASP A 316 -14.56 2.63 -24.10
C ASP A 316 -14.98 3.23 -22.75
N TYR A 317 -14.70 2.52 -21.63
CA TYR A 317 -14.96 3.03 -20.28
C TYR A 317 -14.16 4.30 -19.98
N MET A 318 -12.87 4.29 -20.31
CA MET A 318 -11.98 5.43 -20.08
C MET A 318 -12.22 6.58 -21.07
N GLY A 319 -12.92 6.32 -22.20
CA GLY A 319 -13.15 7.31 -23.24
C GLY A 319 -11.88 7.64 -24.02
N PHE A 320 -10.98 6.66 -24.17
CA PHE A 320 -9.74 6.76 -24.93
C PHE A 320 -9.85 6.05 -26.28
N LYS A 321 -8.93 6.36 -27.19
CA LYS A 321 -8.81 5.70 -28.47
C LYS A 321 -7.48 4.97 -28.58
N ALA A 322 -7.48 3.84 -29.28
CA ALA A 322 -6.23 3.14 -29.58
C ALA A 322 -5.25 4.07 -30.30
N GLY A 323 -3.98 4.01 -29.93
CA GLY A 323 -2.92 4.84 -30.50
C GLY A 323 -2.91 6.31 -30.10
N GLU A 324 -3.82 6.80 -29.25
CA GLU A 324 -3.75 8.19 -28.81
C GLU A 324 -2.68 8.40 -27.71
N LYS A 325 -2.25 9.66 -27.54
CA LYS A 325 -1.38 10.08 -26.44
C LYS A 325 -2.21 10.50 -25.25
N LEU A 326 -1.76 10.10 -24.04
CA LEU A 326 -2.33 10.61 -22.80
C LEU A 326 -1.72 11.94 -22.39
N LEU A 327 -0.48 12.20 -22.77
CA LEU A 327 0.21 13.45 -22.48
C LEU A 327 -0.61 14.64 -23.05
N GLY A 328 -0.86 15.66 -22.23
CA GLY A 328 -1.71 16.80 -22.57
C GLY A 328 -3.22 16.58 -22.41
N LYS A 329 -3.68 15.39 -22.01
CA LYS A 329 -5.10 15.14 -21.78
C LYS A 329 -5.58 15.84 -20.53
N LYS A 330 -6.68 16.58 -20.61
CA LYS A 330 -7.32 17.27 -19.47
C LYS A 330 -7.73 16.29 -18.38
N ILE A 331 -7.57 16.71 -17.15
CA ILE A 331 -7.99 15.98 -15.94
C ILE A 331 -8.90 16.85 -15.09
N ASP A 332 -9.68 16.23 -14.22
CA ASP A 332 -10.63 16.93 -13.32
C ASP A 332 -10.21 16.84 -11.87
N TYR A 333 -9.61 15.72 -11.48
CA TYR A 333 -9.23 15.41 -10.09
C TYR A 333 -7.80 14.92 -9.99
N VAL A 334 -7.17 15.23 -8.85
CA VAL A 334 -5.90 14.64 -8.42
C VAL A 334 -6.07 14.09 -7.01
N PHE A 335 -5.60 12.87 -6.80
CA PHE A 335 -5.56 12.25 -5.48
C PHE A 335 -4.13 11.82 -5.13
N LEU A 336 -3.60 12.42 -4.06
CA LEU A 336 -2.37 11.99 -3.38
C LEU A 336 -2.75 11.36 -2.05
N GLY A 337 -2.41 10.10 -1.84
CA GLY A 337 -2.76 9.39 -0.61
C GLY A 337 -2.74 7.88 -0.73
N ALA A 338 -3.56 7.21 0.05
CA ALA A 338 -3.66 5.76 0.23
C ALA A 338 -2.46 5.13 0.97
N CYS A 339 -2.58 3.84 1.28
CA CYS A 339 -1.48 3.07 1.86
C CYS A 339 -0.28 2.91 0.92
N THR A 340 -0.45 3.18 -0.38
CA THR A 340 0.64 3.22 -1.37
C THR A 340 1.51 4.45 -1.24
N ASN A 341 0.90 5.65 -1.29
CA ASN A 341 1.60 6.93 -1.42
C ASN A 341 0.98 8.04 -0.54
N GLY A 342 0.75 7.72 0.73
CA GLY A 342 0.30 8.69 1.75
C GLY A 342 1.37 8.98 2.82
N ARG A 343 2.66 8.75 2.53
CA ARG A 343 3.77 8.92 3.45
C ARG A 343 4.48 10.25 3.22
N ILE A 344 5.34 10.63 4.14
CA ILE A 344 6.01 11.94 4.09
C ILE A 344 6.81 12.18 2.81
N GLU A 345 7.48 11.16 2.27
CA GLU A 345 8.24 11.30 1.01
C GLU A 345 7.33 11.62 -0.18
N ASP A 346 6.11 11.10 -0.19
CA ASP A 346 5.14 11.38 -1.25
C ASP A 346 4.74 12.86 -1.24
N PHE A 347 4.55 13.44 -0.04
CA PHE A 347 4.27 14.86 0.14
C PHE A 347 5.48 15.74 -0.20
N ARG A 348 6.69 15.31 0.16
CA ARG A 348 7.93 16.00 -0.26
C ARG A 348 8.07 16.02 -1.78
N ALA A 349 7.84 14.87 -2.43
CA ALA A 349 7.88 14.76 -3.89
C ALA A 349 6.82 15.64 -4.54
N PHE A 350 5.58 15.61 -4.08
CA PHE A 350 4.50 16.45 -4.58
C PHE A 350 4.80 17.94 -4.38
N ALA A 351 5.23 18.33 -3.18
CA ALA A 351 5.59 19.72 -2.85
C ALA A 351 6.77 20.24 -3.67
N SER A 352 7.71 19.38 -4.07
CA SER A 352 8.86 19.78 -4.91
C SER A 352 8.42 20.30 -6.28
N ILE A 353 7.38 19.71 -6.86
CA ILE A 353 6.78 20.18 -8.13
C ILE A 353 5.86 21.40 -7.88
N ALA A 354 5.09 21.39 -6.80
CA ALA A 354 4.14 22.47 -6.49
C ALA A 354 4.80 23.79 -6.10
N LYS A 355 6.02 23.74 -5.55
CA LYS A 355 6.75 24.91 -5.04
C LYS A 355 6.93 25.98 -6.12
N GLY A 356 6.43 27.19 -5.84
CA GLY A 356 6.52 28.35 -6.76
C GLY A 356 5.52 28.27 -7.93
N ARG A 357 4.64 27.28 -7.96
CA ARG A 357 3.57 27.15 -8.96
C ARG A 357 2.21 27.26 -8.31
N LYS A 358 1.16 27.31 -9.11
CA LYS A 358 -0.22 27.27 -8.67
C LYS A 358 -0.94 26.04 -9.20
N LYS A 359 -1.81 25.46 -8.39
CA LYS A 359 -2.75 24.45 -8.82
C LYS A 359 -3.62 25.01 -9.95
N SER A 360 -3.89 24.22 -10.98
CA SER A 360 -4.88 24.59 -12.00
C SER A 360 -6.24 24.81 -11.38
N ASP A 361 -6.93 25.88 -11.76
CA ASP A 361 -8.28 26.22 -11.24
C ASP A 361 -9.33 25.17 -11.63
N ASP A 362 -9.10 24.46 -12.74
CA ASP A 362 -9.99 23.41 -13.24
C ASP A 362 -9.84 22.08 -12.50
N VAL A 363 -8.85 21.94 -11.57
CA VAL A 363 -8.53 20.68 -10.89
C VAL A 363 -8.95 20.73 -9.41
N VAL A 364 -9.70 19.73 -8.99
CA VAL A 364 -9.92 19.44 -7.57
C VAL A 364 -8.82 18.49 -7.10
N ALA A 365 -8.06 18.86 -6.07
CA ALA A 365 -6.95 18.05 -5.55
C ALA A 365 -7.20 17.64 -4.10
N TRP A 366 -7.12 16.35 -3.83
CA TRP A 366 -7.21 15.76 -2.50
C TRP A 366 -5.85 15.22 -2.07
N LEU A 367 -5.22 15.91 -1.11
CA LEU A 367 -3.95 15.52 -0.52
C LEU A 367 -4.22 14.94 0.87
N VAL A 368 -4.14 13.62 0.98
CA VAL A 368 -4.60 12.89 2.18
C VAL A 368 -3.41 12.17 2.84
N PRO A 369 -2.94 12.64 4.01
CA PRO A 369 -1.90 11.95 4.77
C PRO A 369 -2.34 10.54 5.17
N GLY A 370 -1.41 9.60 5.19
CA GLY A 370 -1.70 8.23 5.59
C GLY A 370 -1.87 8.06 7.11
N SER A 371 -1.41 9.01 7.92
CA SER A 371 -1.53 8.99 9.38
C SER A 371 -1.46 10.39 9.98
N TRP A 372 -1.89 10.53 11.23
CA TRP A 372 -1.68 11.77 11.99
C TRP A 372 -0.19 12.06 12.23
N ALA A 373 0.67 11.04 12.22
CA ALA A 373 2.12 11.25 12.29
C ALA A 373 2.65 11.93 11.02
N VAL A 374 2.21 11.48 9.84
CA VAL A 374 2.54 12.14 8.56
C VAL A 374 2.00 13.56 8.51
N ASP A 375 0.75 13.81 8.93
CA ASP A 375 0.17 15.17 8.98
C ASP A 375 1.02 16.12 9.85
N ARG A 376 1.44 15.67 11.03
CA ARG A 376 2.34 16.46 11.89
C ARG A 376 3.67 16.75 11.19
N GLN A 377 4.29 15.74 10.57
CA GLN A 377 5.56 15.88 9.90
C GLN A 377 5.49 16.83 8.70
N ILE A 378 4.38 16.81 7.95
CA ILE A 378 4.11 17.77 6.87
C ILE A 378 4.19 19.22 7.40
N ARG A 379 3.61 19.47 8.58
CA ARG A 379 3.59 20.80 9.20
C ARG A 379 4.95 21.17 9.80
N GLU A 380 5.62 20.23 10.46
CA GLU A 380 6.97 20.41 11.03
C GLU A 380 8.01 20.76 9.96
N GLU A 381 7.89 20.15 8.78
CA GLU A 381 8.77 20.43 7.63
C GLU A 381 8.34 21.66 6.81
N GLY A 382 7.18 22.28 7.13
CA GLY A 382 6.65 23.44 6.41
C GLY A 382 6.14 23.14 5.00
N LEU A 383 5.87 21.86 4.69
CA LEU A 383 5.31 21.44 3.41
C LEU A 383 3.88 21.94 3.25
N ASP A 384 3.12 22.05 4.34
CA ASP A 384 1.77 22.64 4.37
C ASP A 384 1.77 24.07 3.81
N LYS A 385 2.76 24.89 4.17
CA LYS A 385 2.86 26.26 3.65
C LYS A 385 3.11 26.27 2.14
N ILE A 386 4.04 25.42 1.65
CA ILE A 386 4.33 25.30 0.22
C ILE A 386 3.08 24.88 -0.55
N LEU A 387 2.35 23.88 -0.03
CA LEU A 387 1.16 23.35 -0.68
C LEU A 387 0.00 24.35 -0.62
N ASN A 388 -0.23 25.01 0.51
CA ASN A 388 -1.26 26.04 0.66
C ASN A 388 -0.98 27.25 -0.25
N ASP A 389 0.28 27.71 -0.33
CA ASP A 389 0.70 28.77 -1.23
C ASP A 389 0.46 28.40 -2.70
N ALA A 390 0.56 27.13 -3.04
CA ALA A 390 0.24 26.61 -4.37
C ALA A 390 -1.27 26.43 -4.61
N GLY A 391 -2.13 26.62 -3.59
CA GLY A 391 -3.58 26.48 -3.68
C GLY A 391 -4.10 25.06 -3.42
N PHE A 392 -3.29 24.22 -2.76
CA PHE A 392 -3.71 22.89 -2.33
C PHE A 392 -4.20 22.90 -0.89
N GLU A 393 -5.19 22.08 -0.60
CA GLU A 393 -5.69 21.80 0.75
C GLU A 393 -5.24 20.39 1.18
N ILE A 394 -4.67 20.28 2.38
CA ILE A 394 -4.33 19.00 3.00
C ILE A 394 -5.51 18.55 3.85
N ARG A 395 -5.98 17.34 3.59
CA ARG A 395 -7.09 16.71 4.30
C ARG A 395 -6.62 15.99 5.54
N GLN A 396 -7.58 15.55 6.35
CA GLN A 396 -7.29 14.68 7.51
C GLN A 396 -6.99 13.24 7.07
N PRO A 397 -6.19 12.49 7.86
CA PRO A 397 -5.72 11.15 7.48
C PRO A 397 -6.85 10.13 7.26
N GLY A 398 -6.69 9.26 6.27
CA GLY A 398 -7.62 8.17 5.97
C GLY A 398 -7.41 7.59 4.57
N CYS A 399 -8.19 6.57 4.21
CA CYS A 399 -8.14 5.95 2.89
C CYS A 399 -8.77 6.81 1.79
N SER A 400 -9.75 7.68 2.14
CA SER A 400 -10.36 8.64 1.20
C SER A 400 -10.85 7.99 -0.10
N ALA A 401 -10.63 8.66 -1.22
CA ALA A 401 -11.00 8.20 -2.56
C ALA A 401 -10.25 6.93 -3.02
N CYS A 402 -9.29 6.40 -2.28
CA CYS A 402 -8.66 5.13 -2.67
C CYS A 402 -9.69 3.99 -2.82
N LEU A 403 -10.69 3.94 -1.95
CA LEU A 403 -11.79 2.98 -1.97
C LEU A 403 -13.17 3.64 -2.12
N ALA A 404 -13.25 4.96 -1.87
CA ALA A 404 -14.48 5.75 -1.92
C ALA A 404 -15.62 5.17 -1.04
N MET A 405 -15.28 4.62 0.12
CA MET A 405 -16.25 4.15 1.12
C MET A 405 -16.77 5.28 2.01
N ASN A 406 -16.16 6.45 1.95
CA ASN A 406 -16.58 7.70 2.57
C ASN A 406 -17.17 8.68 1.52
N ASP A 407 -17.32 9.96 1.89
CA ASP A 407 -17.89 10.98 0.99
C ASP A 407 -16.92 11.43 -0.12
N ASP A 408 -15.66 11.03 -0.07
CA ASP A 408 -14.65 11.38 -1.08
C ASP A 408 -14.83 10.53 -2.35
N LYS A 409 -15.75 10.94 -3.21
CA LYS A 409 -16.10 10.24 -4.45
C LYS A 409 -15.86 11.13 -5.67
N VAL A 410 -15.17 10.57 -6.65
CA VAL A 410 -15.00 11.21 -7.96
C VAL A 410 -16.29 11.03 -8.76
N PRO A 411 -16.89 12.10 -9.31
CA PRO A 411 -18.10 11.99 -10.10
C PRO A 411 -17.93 11.17 -11.39
N ALA A 412 -19.05 10.62 -11.88
CA ALA A 412 -19.08 9.83 -13.09
C ALA A 412 -18.52 10.61 -14.30
N GLY A 413 -17.74 9.93 -15.13
CA GLY A 413 -17.13 10.49 -16.32
C GLY A 413 -15.91 11.40 -16.09
N LYS A 414 -15.60 11.75 -14.83
CA LYS A 414 -14.45 12.58 -14.47
C LYS A 414 -13.15 11.78 -14.39
N TYR A 415 -12.06 12.39 -14.85
CA TYR A 415 -10.72 11.81 -14.76
C TYR A 415 -10.04 12.18 -13.46
N CYS A 416 -9.57 11.16 -12.72
CA CYS A 416 -8.75 11.34 -11.53
C CYS A 416 -7.36 10.76 -11.76
N VAL A 417 -6.34 11.60 -11.74
CA VAL A 417 -4.93 11.20 -11.68
C VAL A 417 -4.61 10.88 -10.21
N SER A 418 -4.20 9.64 -9.93
CA SER A 418 -4.27 9.08 -8.58
C SER A 418 -3.04 8.26 -8.21
N THR A 419 -2.56 8.44 -7.00
CA THR A 419 -1.51 7.61 -6.42
C THR A 419 -2.04 6.35 -5.72
N SER A 420 -3.35 6.10 -5.77
CA SER A 420 -3.96 4.88 -5.20
C SER A 420 -3.44 3.60 -5.86
N ASN A 421 -3.89 2.46 -5.38
CA ASN A 421 -3.38 1.15 -5.79
C ASN A 421 -4.18 0.47 -6.90
N ARG A 422 -5.46 0.81 -7.07
CA ARG A 422 -6.39 0.17 -8.01
C ARG A 422 -7.19 1.19 -8.81
N ASN A 423 -7.52 0.83 -10.05
CA ASN A 423 -8.26 1.68 -10.99
C ASN A 423 -9.37 0.92 -11.74
N PHE A 424 -9.93 -0.14 -11.18
CA PHE A 424 -11.06 -0.81 -11.81
C PHE A 424 -12.29 0.12 -11.90
N GLU A 425 -13.21 -0.22 -12.78
CA GLU A 425 -14.43 0.56 -13.03
C GLU A 425 -15.14 0.94 -11.73
N GLY A 426 -15.33 2.23 -11.48
CA GLY A 426 -16.01 2.74 -10.30
C GLY A 426 -15.21 2.74 -8.99
N ARG A 427 -13.92 2.41 -8.98
CA ARG A 427 -13.10 2.33 -7.76
C ARG A 427 -13.13 3.58 -6.91
N GLN A 428 -13.05 4.77 -7.52
CA GLN A 428 -13.04 6.06 -6.83
C GLN A 428 -14.42 6.76 -6.84
N GLY A 429 -15.45 6.04 -7.22
CA GLY A 429 -16.83 6.50 -7.34
C GLY A 429 -17.50 5.90 -8.58
N PRO A 430 -18.84 5.72 -8.57
CA PRO A 430 -19.56 5.15 -9.70
C PRO A 430 -19.27 5.91 -11.00
N GLY A 431 -18.74 5.22 -12.03
CA GLY A 431 -18.40 5.82 -13.32
C GLY A 431 -17.17 6.72 -13.33
N ALA A 432 -16.40 6.80 -12.23
CA ALA A 432 -15.15 7.54 -12.17
C ALA A 432 -14.06 6.87 -13.02
N ARG A 433 -13.20 7.67 -13.66
CA ARG A 433 -12.11 7.24 -14.53
C ARG A 433 -10.77 7.49 -13.85
N THR A 434 -10.16 6.44 -13.31
CA THR A 434 -8.93 6.55 -12.51
C THR A 434 -7.70 6.23 -13.36
N ILE A 435 -6.72 7.14 -13.33
CA ILE A 435 -5.41 7.01 -13.95
C ILE A 435 -4.38 6.91 -12.83
N LEU A 436 -3.78 5.72 -12.65
CA LEU A 436 -2.74 5.53 -11.64
C LEU A 436 -1.41 6.13 -12.10
N CYS A 437 -0.71 6.77 -11.17
CA CYS A 437 0.60 7.38 -11.41
C CYS A 437 1.40 7.56 -10.11
N SER A 438 2.62 8.07 -10.24
CA SER A 438 3.46 8.48 -9.11
C SER A 438 3.07 9.85 -8.54
N PRO A 439 3.51 10.18 -7.30
CA PRO A 439 3.28 11.50 -6.70
C PRO A 439 3.79 12.67 -7.55
N LEU A 440 4.92 12.48 -8.25
CA LEU A 440 5.49 13.53 -9.13
C LEU A 440 4.60 13.79 -10.36
N VAL A 441 4.09 12.73 -11.00
CA VAL A 441 3.15 12.85 -12.12
C VAL A 441 1.83 13.47 -11.64
N ALA A 442 1.34 13.07 -10.46
CA ALA A 442 0.13 13.63 -9.88
C ALA A 442 0.28 15.15 -9.61
N ALA A 443 1.43 15.57 -9.07
CA ALA A 443 1.72 16.98 -8.83
C ALA A 443 1.83 17.78 -10.15
N ALA A 444 2.52 17.23 -11.15
CA ALA A 444 2.65 17.85 -12.48
C ALA A 444 1.26 18.04 -13.12
N ALA A 445 0.41 17.01 -13.07
CA ALA A 445 -0.95 17.09 -13.58
C ALA A 445 -1.81 18.10 -12.80
N ALA A 446 -1.63 18.20 -11.48
CA ALA A 446 -2.39 19.13 -10.65
C ALA A 446 -2.08 20.61 -10.95
N VAL A 447 -0.82 20.95 -11.26
CA VAL A 447 -0.43 22.34 -11.56
C VAL A 447 -0.72 22.73 -13.01
N THR A 448 -0.72 21.78 -13.94
CA THR A 448 -0.98 22.08 -15.37
C THR A 448 -2.42 21.88 -15.80
N GLY A 449 -3.22 21.10 -15.08
CA GLY A 449 -4.57 20.72 -15.45
C GLY A 449 -4.67 19.60 -16.50
N VAL A 450 -3.52 19.05 -16.91
CA VAL A 450 -3.42 17.98 -17.91
C VAL A 450 -2.40 16.93 -17.48
N ILE A 451 -2.44 15.74 -18.06
CA ILE A 451 -1.38 14.74 -17.87
C ILE A 451 -0.07 15.33 -18.40
N THR A 452 0.91 15.46 -17.53
CA THR A 452 2.17 16.16 -17.81
C THR A 452 3.36 15.33 -17.33
N ASP A 453 4.41 15.29 -18.14
CA ASP A 453 5.68 14.69 -17.76
C ASP A 453 6.35 15.55 -16.67
N PRO A 454 6.58 15.02 -15.47
CA PRO A 454 7.20 15.82 -14.39
C PRO A 454 8.65 16.22 -14.69
N ARG A 455 9.30 15.63 -15.69
CA ARG A 455 10.67 15.97 -16.12
C ARG A 455 10.75 17.32 -16.84
N GLU A 456 9.60 17.82 -17.31
CA GLU A 456 9.47 19.09 -18.03
C GLU A 456 9.24 20.29 -17.09
N LEU A 457 9.04 20.07 -15.81
CA LEU A 457 8.80 21.08 -14.78
C LEU A 457 9.99 21.26 -13.84
#